data_538884f3ce482a951c9cda764da7c523
#
_entry.id   538884f3ce482a951c9cda764da7c523
#
_cell.length_a   1.000
_cell.length_b   1.000
_cell.length_c   1.000
_cell.angle_alpha   90.00
_cell.angle_beta   90.00
_cell.angle_gamma   90.00
#
_symmetry.space_group_name_H-M   'P 1'
#
loop_
_entity.id
_entity.type
_entity.pdbx_description
1 polymer ?
#
loop_
_entity_poly.entity_id
_entity_poly.type
_entity_poly.pdbx_seq_one_letter_code
_entity_poly.pdbx_strand_id
1 'polypeptide(L)'
;MEQTKGVVVITGASSGIGLETANFLHKKGYKVYGIARRDMTNIDFEFIKADVCNGEQIKQALQFIFEKEQKIDVVINNAGMGISGAVEHTEKSRAETIFDVNTIACMDICSMAIDYLRKSGGGKIINISSVAAVASIPFQSYYSATKSAIETFSLALYNEVKKFGIKVSCIRPGDTKTGFTSARVKNEIQADDNYGQKIATSVSKMEKDEQKGKPPVTVSKVVYKVIKRKRPPLVCTVGFGYKCLCVLIKLLPTRFVNWVISLLY
;
A
#
# COMPACT_ATOMS: atom_id res chain seq x y z
N MET A 1 0.09 -13.52 31.48
CA MET A 1 0.30 -13.20 30.04
C MET A 1 -0.64 -12.05 29.70
N GLU A 2 -0.11 -10.90 29.25
CA GLU A 2 -0.97 -9.80 28.80
C GLU A 2 -1.82 -10.27 27.62
N GLN A 3 -3.12 -10.04 27.72
CA GLN A 3 -4.07 -10.43 26.69
C GLN A 3 -3.81 -9.61 25.41
N THR A 4 -3.44 -10.27 24.31
CA THR A 4 -3.18 -9.60 23.01
C THR A 4 -4.42 -8.87 22.52
N LYS A 5 -4.24 -7.66 21.98
CA LYS A 5 -5.34 -6.83 21.42
C LYS A 5 -5.89 -7.36 20.11
N GLY A 6 -5.23 -8.34 19.51
CA GLY A 6 -5.63 -8.98 18.25
C GLY A 6 -4.43 -9.39 17.42
N VAL A 7 -4.69 -10.20 16.40
CA VAL A 7 -3.72 -10.75 15.47
C VAL A 7 -3.73 -9.94 14.17
N VAL A 8 -2.56 -9.44 13.78
CA VAL A 8 -2.37 -8.59 12.59
C VAL A 8 -1.38 -9.25 11.65
N VAL A 9 -1.78 -9.40 10.39
CA VAL A 9 -0.90 -9.83 9.29
C VAL A 9 -0.57 -8.59 8.45
N ILE A 10 0.71 -8.36 8.14
CA ILE A 10 1.14 -7.23 7.31
C ILE A 10 2.14 -7.68 6.25
N THR A 11 1.87 -7.36 4.98
CA THR A 11 2.78 -7.65 3.87
C THR A 11 3.75 -6.50 3.61
N GLY A 12 4.93 -6.80 3.06
CA GLY A 12 5.98 -5.82 2.84
C GLY A 12 6.58 -5.28 4.13
N ALA A 13 6.64 -6.12 5.17
CA ALA A 13 7.08 -5.74 6.51
C ALA A 13 8.59 -5.54 6.66
N SER A 14 9.39 -5.78 5.60
CA SER A 14 10.86 -5.69 5.69
C SER A 14 11.42 -4.26 5.61
N SER A 15 10.61 -3.25 5.28
CA SER A 15 11.09 -1.87 5.14
C SER A 15 9.97 -0.84 5.18
N GLY A 16 10.33 0.43 5.28
CA GLY A 16 9.45 1.58 5.08
C GLY A 16 8.19 1.57 5.94
N ILE A 17 7.05 1.83 5.32
CA ILE A 17 5.74 1.91 6.00
C ILE A 17 5.38 0.58 6.66
N GLY A 18 5.66 -0.55 5.98
CA GLY A 18 5.32 -1.88 6.50
C GLY A 18 6.06 -2.20 7.79
N LEU A 19 7.38 -2.04 7.79
CA LEU A 19 8.24 -2.28 8.98
C LEU A 19 7.83 -1.37 10.15
N GLU A 20 7.70 -0.08 9.88
CA GLU A 20 7.31 0.88 10.91
C GLU A 20 5.91 0.58 11.49
N THR A 21 4.97 0.14 10.62
CA THR A 21 3.62 -0.22 11.06
C THR A 21 3.63 -1.51 11.88
N ALA A 22 4.43 -2.51 11.49
CA ALA A 22 4.59 -3.75 12.25
C ALA A 22 5.13 -3.47 13.65
N ASN A 23 6.25 -2.72 13.75
CA ASN A 23 6.84 -2.32 15.03
C ASN A 23 5.87 -1.48 15.88
N PHE A 24 5.18 -0.52 15.25
CA PHE A 24 4.23 0.33 15.95
C PHE A 24 3.06 -0.46 16.55
N LEU A 25 2.49 -1.39 15.79
CA LEU A 25 1.38 -2.23 16.24
C LEU A 25 1.82 -3.24 17.30
N HIS A 26 3.00 -3.83 17.15
CA HIS A 26 3.60 -4.69 18.18
C HIS A 26 3.73 -3.94 19.52
N LYS A 27 4.33 -2.74 19.51
CA LYS A 27 4.42 -1.86 20.69
C LYS A 27 3.06 -1.43 21.27
N LYS A 28 1.98 -1.54 20.48
CA LYS A 28 0.60 -1.30 20.94
C LYS A 28 -0.08 -2.54 21.50
N GLY A 29 0.62 -3.68 21.60
CA GLY A 29 0.13 -4.93 22.18
C GLY A 29 -0.66 -5.81 21.21
N TYR A 30 -0.45 -5.67 19.89
CA TYR A 30 -0.94 -6.61 18.90
C TYR A 30 0.06 -7.75 18.68
N LYS A 31 -0.42 -8.94 18.41
CA LYS A 31 0.38 -10.01 17.85
C LYS A 31 0.51 -9.75 16.35
N VAL A 32 1.73 -9.45 15.90
CA VAL A 32 1.98 -9.05 14.50
C VAL A 32 2.77 -10.13 13.77
N TYR A 33 2.32 -10.47 12.58
CA TYR A 33 2.98 -11.34 11.61
C TYR A 33 3.35 -10.53 10.38
N GLY A 34 4.65 -10.25 10.23
CA GLY A 34 5.20 -9.58 9.06
C GLY A 34 5.55 -10.57 7.96
N ILE A 35 5.10 -10.31 6.74
CA ILE A 35 5.41 -11.13 5.56
C ILE A 35 6.28 -10.33 4.60
N ALA A 36 7.42 -10.89 4.19
CA ALA A 36 8.29 -10.30 3.18
C ALA A 36 9.21 -11.36 2.54
N ARG A 37 9.81 -11.03 1.40
CA ARG A 37 10.74 -11.92 0.67
C ARG A 37 12.14 -11.97 1.29
N ARG A 38 12.60 -10.85 1.84
CA ARG A 38 13.94 -10.72 2.43
C ARG A 38 13.89 -11.17 3.88
N ASP A 39 14.91 -11.93 4.29
CA ASP A 39 15.08 -12.31 5.68
C ASP A 39 15.22 -11.06 6.55
N MET A 40 14.70 -11.16 7.75
CA MET A 40 14.74 -10.08 8.74
C MET A 40 15.35 -10.59 10.04
N THR A 41 16.17 -9.76 10.63
CA THR A 41 16.81 -9.99 11.93
C THR A 41 16.54 -8.80 12.85
N ASN A 42 16.66 -9.00 14.15
CA ASN A 42 16.49 -7.96 15.17
C ASN A 42 15.13 -7.25 15.09
N ILE A 43 14.05 -8.03 15.00
CA ILE A 43 12.66 -7.57 15.02
C ILE A 43 11.93 -8.12 16.24
N ASP A 44 10.96 -7.35 16.74
CA ASP A 44 10.20 -7.72 17.95
C ASP A 44 8.88 -8.44 17.60
N PHE A 45 8.54 -8.60 16.34
CA PHE A 45 7.31 -9.26 15.86
C PHE A 45 7.64 -10.56 15.11
N GLU A 46 6.62 -11.40 14.91
CA GLU A 46 6.79 -12.65 14.16
C GLU A 46 6.99 -12.38 12.66
N PHE A 47 7.88 -13.14 12.03
CA PHE A 47 8.20 -13.00 10.61
C PHE A 47 7.96 -14.29 9.84
N ILE A 48 7.38 -14.16 8.66
CA ILE A 48 7.20 -15.27 7.71
C ILE A 48 7.79 -14.84 6.36
N LYS A 49 8.75 -15.64 5.87
CA LYS A 49 9.34 -15.43 4.54
C LYS A 49 8.38 -15.92 3.48
N ALA A 50 7.84 -15.00 2.67
CA ALA A 50 7.00 -15.34 1.53
C ALA A 50 7.02 -14.22 0.48
N ASP A 51 6.85 -14.60 -0.80
CA ASP A 51 6.58 -13.67 -1.90
C ASP A 51 5.07 -13.46 -2.03
N VAL A 52 4.63 -12.19 -2.02
CA VAL A 52 3.23 -11.84 -2.18
C VAL A 52 2.65 -12.27 -3.53
N CYS A 53 3.48 -12.41 -4.55
CA CYS A 53 3.09 -12.91 -5.86
C CYS A 53 3.00 -14.44 -5.93
N ASN A 54 3.41 -15.15 -4.88
CA ASN A 54 3.27 -16.60 -4.80
C ASN A 54 2.07 -16.94 -3.90
N GLY A 55 0.91 -17.19 -4.54
CA GLY A 55 -0.35 -17.46 -3.83
C GLY A 55 -0.26 -18.66 -2.88
N GLU A 56 0.51 -19.71 -3.20
CA GLU A 56 0.65 -20.87 -2.32
C GLU A 56 1.43 -20.52 -1.05
N GLN A 57 2.52 -19.74 -1.14
CA GLN A 57 3.25 -19.28 0.04
C GLN A 57 2.38 -18.41 0.95
N ILE A 58 1.55 -17.53 0.37
CA ILE A 58 0.63 -16.69 1.13
C ILE A 58 -0.45 -17.52 1.80
N LYS A 59 -1.01 -18.50 1.10
CA LYS A 59 -2.00 -19.43 1.66
C LYS A 59 -1.45 -20.19 2.85
N GLN A 60 -0.24 -20.74 2.72
CA GLN A 60 0.46 -21.44 3.80
C GLN A 60 0.73 -20.52 4.99
N ALA A 61 1.16 -19.26 4.73
CA ALA A 61 1.38 -18.27 5.78
C ALA A 61 0.09 -17.95 6.57
N LEU A 62 -1.01 -17.68 5.86
CA LEU A 62 -2.31 -17.39 6.50
C LEU A 62 -2.84 -18.61 7.28
N GLN A 63 -2.70 -19.81 6.73
CA GLN A 63 -3.07 -21.05 7.39
C GLN A 63 -2.26 -21.25 8.67
N PHE A 64 -0.95 -21.15 8.60
CA PHE A 64 -0.05 -21.27 9.76
C PHE A 64 -0.44 -20.30 10.89
N ILE A 65 -0.69 -19.02 10.52
CA ILE A 65 -1.08 -18.00 11.50
C ILE A 65 -2.42 -18.37 12.14
N PHE A 66 -3.39 -18.79 11.33
CA PHE A 66 -4.72 -19.13 11.85
C PHE A 66 -4.69 -20.39 12.73
N GLU A 67 -3.92 -21.42 12.37
CA GLU A 67 -3.74 -22.62 13.18
C GLU A 67 -3.09 -22.30 14.54
N LYS A 68 -2.09 -21.39 14.54
CA LYS A 68 -1.36 -21.00 15.76
C LYS A 68 -2.17 -20.09 16.68
N GLU A 69 -2.86 -19.12 16.15
CA GLU A 69 -3.54 -18.06 16.90
C GLU A 69 -5.05 -18.25 17.02
N GLN A 70 -5.63 -19.20 16.25
CA GLN A 70 -7.06 -19.50 16.13
C GLN A 70 -7.90 -18.32 15.64
N LYS A 71 -7.27 -17.27 15.18
CA LYS A 71 -7.91 -16.06 14.62
C LYS A 71 -6.95 -15.21 13.80
N ILE A 72 -7.53 -14.39 12.91
CA ILE A 72 -6.88 -13.24 12.27
C ILE A 72 -7.85 -12.07 12.38
N ASP A 73 -7.42 -10.98 13.02
CA ASP A 73 -8.28 -9.81 13.23
C ASP A 73 -8.08 -8.74 12.15
N VAL A 74 -6.85 -8.60 11.62
CA VAL A 74 -6.52 -7.57 10.63
C VAL A 74 -5.53 -8.09 9.61
N VAL A 75 -5.80 -7.82 8.33
CA VAL A 75 -4.84 -8.03 7.23
C VAL A 75 -4.51 -6.68 6.61
N ILE A 76 -3.22 -6.36 6.52
CA ILE A 76 -2.70 -5.11 5.96
C ILE A 76 -1.89 -5.43 4.70
N ASN A 77 -2.45 -5.10 3.55
CA ASN A 77 -1.77 -5.21 2.26
C ASN A 77 -0.95 -3.94 2.04
N ASN A 78 0.35 -4.03 2.34
CA ASN A 78 1.28 -2.91 2.22
C ASN A 78 2.39 -3.19 1.20
N ALA A 79 2.68 -4.43 0.85
CA ALA A 79 3.68 -4.75 -0.17
C ALA A 79 3.42 -3.96 -1.46
N GLY A 80 4.48 -3.45 -2.05
CA GLY A 80 4.39 -2.68 -3.27
C GLY A 80 5.75 -2.19 -3.76
N MET A 81 5.79 -1.83 -5.03
CA MET A 81 6.96 -1.27 -5.70
C MET A 81 6.58 -0.05 -6.54
N GLY A 82 7.57 0.76 -6.88
CA GLY A 82 7.42 1.90 -7.78
C GLY A 82 8.16 1.67 -9.09
N ILE A 83 7.62 2.24 -10.16
CA ILE A 83 8.29 2.36 -11.46
C ILE A 83 8.14 3.80 -11.94
N SER A 84 9.16 4.32 -12.62
CA SER A 84 9.11 5.65 -13.24
C SER A 84 9.78 5.65 -14.61
N GLY A 85 9.26 6.48 -15.51
CA GLY A 85 9.71 6.65 -16.88
C GLY A 85 8.54 6.85 -17.84
N ALA A 86 8.85 7.13 -19.11
CA ALA A 86 7.85 7.26 -20.16
C ALA A 86 7.11 5.92 -20.36
N VAL A 87 5.82 6.01 -20.66
CA VAL A 87 4.98 4.82 -20.89
C VAL A 87 5.52 4.00 -22.08
N GLU A 88 5.89 4.65 -23.17
CA GLU A 88 6.40 4.00 -24.39
C GLU A 88 7.79 3.35 -24.21
N HIS A 89 8.57 3.77 -23.20
CA HIS A 89 9.87 3.18 -22.86
C HIS A 89 9.76 2.13 -21.74
N THR A 90 8.53 1.82 -21.30
CA THR A 90 8.31 0.82 -20.26
C THR A 90 8.08 -0.53 -20.90
N GLU A 91 9.02 -1.46 -20.70
CA GLU A 91 8.87 -2.83 -21.13
C GLU A 91 7.61 -3.47 -20.52
N LYS A 92 6.91 -4.27 -21.34
CA LYS A 92 5.69 -4.97 -20.91
C LYS A 92 5.92 -5.80 -19.65
N SER A 93 7.03 -6.50 -19.55
CA SER A 93 7.41 -7.30 -18.39
C SER A 93 7.49 -6.51 -17.09
N ARG A 94 7.99 -5.26 -17.17
CA ARG A 94 8.04 -4.34 -16.02
C ARG A 94 6.65 -3.84 -15.64
N ALA A 95 5.81 -3.56 -16.65
CA ALA A 95 4.42 -3.17 -16.42
C ALA A 95 3.62 -4.32 -15.77
N GLU A 96 3.79 -5.55 -16.24
CA GLU A 96 3.20 -6.75 -15.64
C GLU A 96 3.66 -6.92 -14.19
N THR A 97 4.97 -6.84 -13.94
CA THR A 97 5.52 -6.98 -12.57
C THR A 97 4.93 -5.98 -11.58
N ILE A 98 4.77 -4.71 -11.94
CA ILE A 98 4.19 -3.73 -11.00
C ILE A 98 2.71 -4.00 -10.74
N PHE A 99 1.95 -4.46 -11.74
CA PHE A 99 0.56 -4.85 -11.56
C PHE A 99 0.45 -6.11 -10.69
N ASP A 100 1.30 -7.11 -10.91
CA ASP A 100 1.32 -8.34 -10.12
C ASP A 100 1.59 -8.03 -8.64
N VAL A 101 2.64 -7.26 -8.35
CA VAL A 101 3.01 -6.95 -6.97
C VAL A 101 2.00 -6.01 -6.30
N ASN A 102 1.63 -4.90 -6.97
CA ASN A 102 0.84 -3.86 -6.32
C ASN A 102 -0.65 -4.17 -6.31
N THR A 103 -1.15 -4.91 -7.29
CA THR A 103 -2.59 -5.05 -7.54
C THR A 103 -3.05 -6.49 -7.39
N ILE A 104 -2.55 -7.40 -8.23
CA ILE A 104 -3.02 -8.80 -8.26
C ILE A 104 -2.74 -9.48 -6.92
N ALA A 105 -1.51 -9.41 -6.42
CA ALA A 105 -1.16 -9.99 -5.13
C ALA A 105 -2.02 -9.44 -3.98
N CYS A 106 -2.31 -8.13 -3.99
CA CYS A 106 -3.20 -7.54 -2.99
C CYS A 106 -4.62 -8.10 -3.08
N MET A 107 -5.16 -8.27 -4.29
CA MET A 107 -6.50 -8.83 -4.53
C MET A 107 -6.56 -10.30 -4.08
N ASP A 108 -5.55 -11.08 -4.42
CA ASP A 108 -5.45 -12.51 -4.04
C ASP A 108 -5.36 -12.68 -2.53
N ILE A 109 -4.55 -11.85 -1.85
CA ILE A 109 -4.46 -11.87 -0.39
C ILE A 109 -5.80 -11.49 0.24
N CYS A 110 -6.51 -10.49 -0.29
CA CYS A 110 -7.85 -10.16 0.17
C CYS A 110 -8.79 -11.36 0.04
N SER A 111 -8.79 -12.03 -1.12
CA SER A 111 -9.62 -13.20 -1.39
C SER A 111 -9.35 -14.33 -0.37
N MET A 112 -8.09 -14.69 -0.17
CA MET A 112 -7.71 -15.73 0.79
C MET A 112 -8.03 -15.35 2.24
N ALA A 113 -7.85 -14.07 2.61
CA ALA A 113 -8.06 -13.59 3.97
C ALA A 113 -9.52 -13.58 4.40
N ILE A 114 -10.47 -13.45 3.47
CA ILE A 114 -11.91 -13.36 3.77
C ILE A 114 -12.38 -14.56 4.56
N ASP A 115 -11.96 -15.78 4.21
CA ASP A 115 -12.39 -17.00 4.90
C ASP A 115 -11.89 -17.02 6.35
N TYR A 116 -10.62 -16.69 6.57
CA TYR A 116 -10.04 -16.64 7.93
C TYR A 116 -10.67 -15.54 8.78
N LEU A 117 -10.89 -14.35 8.20
CA LEU A 117 -11.56 -13.24 8.90
C LEU A 117 -13.01 -13.61 9.25
N ARG A 118 -13.72 -14.29 8.37
CA ARG A 118 -15.09 -14.77 8.63
C ARG A 118 -15.11 -15.82 9.76
N LYS A 119 -14.18 -16.77 9.75
CA LYS A 119 -14.01 -17.76 10.84
C LYS A 119 -13.65 -17.11 12.17
N SER A 120 -12.97 -15.97 12.14
CA SER A 120 -12.64 -15.15 13.32
C SER A 120 -13.82 -14.30 13.84
N GLY A 121 -15.01 -14.39 13.23
CA GLY A 121 -16.17 -13.58 13.60
C GLY A 121 -16.22 -12.18 13.01
N GLY A 122 -15.41 -11.90 11.99
CA GLY A 122 -15.22 -10.62 11.33
C GLY A 122 -13.80 -10.09 11.47
N GLY A 123 -13.55 -8.89 10.98
CA GLY A 123 -12.21 -8.29 11.05
C GLY A 123 -12.03 -7.11 10.11
N LYS A 124 -10.77 -6.84 9.76
CA LYS A 124 -10.45 -5.69 8.89
C LYS A 124 -9.43 -6.06 7.81
N ILE A 125 -9.67 -5.56 6.61
CA ILE A 125 -8.71 -5.52 5.51
C ILE A 125 -8.30 -4.06 5.31
N ILE A 126 -7.01 -3.77 5.33
CA ILE A 126 -6.46 -2.43 5.12
C ILE A 126 -5.50 -2.48 3.94
N ASN A 127 -5.85 -1.83 2.85
CA ASN A 127 -5.03 -1.77 1.65
C ASN A 127 -4.27 -0.43 1.60
N ILE A 128 -2.94 -0.48 1.46
CA ILE A 128 -2.13 0.72 1.33
C ILE A 128 -2.10 1.15 -0.13
N SER A 129 -2.87 2.21 -0.42
CA SER A 129 -2.91 2.90 -1.70
C SER A 129 -1.87 4.05 -1.73
N SER A 130 -2.16 5.14 -2.42
CA SER A 130 -1.34 6.35 -2.50
C SER A 130 -2.20 7.55 -2.89
N VAL A 131 -1.76 8.76 -2.63
CA VAL A 131 -2.32 9.98 -3.23
C VAL A 131 -2.22 9.92 -4.76
N ALA A 132 -1.22 9.22 -5.29
CA ALA A 132 -1.07 8.95 -6.73
C ALA A 132 -2.24 8.20 -7.37
N ALA A 133 -3.12 7.57 -6.57
CA ALA A 133 -4.35 6.96 -7.06
C ALA A 133 -5.37 7.98 -7.61
N VAL A 134 -5.26 9.24 -7.19
CA VAL A 134 -6.17 10.32 -7.61
C VAL A 134 -5.45 11.50 -8.25
N ALA A 135 -4.15 11.69 -7.95
CA ALA A 135 -3.30 12.68 -8.56
C ALA A 135 -2.31 11.95 -9.49
N SER A 136 -2.65 11.85 -10.78
CA SER A 136 -1.85 11.10 -11.76
C SER A 136 -0.62 11.91 -12.17
N ILE A 137 0.53 11.59 -11.58
CA ILE A 137 1.80 12.26 -11.85
C ILE A 137 2.39 11.74 -13.17
N PRO A 138 2.87 12.62 -14.09
CA PRO A 138 3.59 12.22 -15.28
C PRO A 138 4.78 11.30 -14.96
N PHE A 139 5.10 10.40 -15.86
CA PHE A 139 6.19 9.41 -15.73
C PHE A 139 6.06 8.45 -14.55
N GLN A 140 4.84 8.36 -13.95
CA GLN A 140 4.47 7.41 -12.90
C GLN A 140 3.11 6.73 -13.19
N SER A 141 2.73 6.66 -14.46
CA SER A 141 1.38 6.24 -14.91
C SER A 141 1.01 4.84 -14.42
N TYR A 142 1.91 3.86 -14.57
CA TYR A 142 1.67 2.47 -14.13
C TYR A 142 1.46 2.38 -12.62
N TYR A 143 2.28 3.07 -11.83
CA TYR A 143 2.10 3.09 -10.38
C TYR A 143 0.76 3.72 -9.99
N SER A 144 0.41 4.87 -10.57
CA SER A 144 -0.88 5.51 -10.33
C SER A 144 -2.05 4.61 -10.69
N ALA A 145 -1.98 3.92 -11.83
CA ALA A 145 -2.99 2.96 -12.27
C ALA A 145 -3.16 1.80 -11.27
N THR A 146 -2.06 1.22 -10.78
CA THR A 146 -2.12 0.13 -9.78
C THR A 146 -2.79 0.59 -8.49
N LYS A 147 -2.49 1.80 -8.02
CA LYS A 147 -3.06 2.34 -6.78
C LYS A 147 -4.52 2.74 -6.92
N SER A 148 -4.94 3.22 -8.11
CA SER A 148 -6.35 3.45 -8.43
C SER A 148 -7.14 2.15 -8.48
N ALA A 149 -6.59 1.11 -9.09
CA ALA A 149 -7.22 -0.21 -9.17
C ALA A 149 -7.51 -0.79 -7.78
N ILE A 150 -6.55 -0.70 -6.85
CA ILE A 150 -6.74 -1.14 -5.46
C ILE A 150 -7.86 -0.38 -4.75
N GLU A 151 -7.98 0.93 -4.97
CA GLU A 151 -9.05 1.69 -4.33
C GLU A 151 -10.43 1.29 -4.85
N THR A 152 -10.58 1.19 -6.17
CA THR A 152 -11.84 0.75 -6.77
C THR A 152 -12.22 -0.65 -6.31
N PHE A 153 -11.26 -1.59 -6.32
CA PHE A 153 -11.45 -2.94 -5.81
C PHE A 153 -11.89 -2.94 -4.34
N SER A 154 -11.23 -2.14 -3.49
CA SER A 154 -11.54 -2.11 -2.06
C SER A 154 -12.93 -1.59 -1.75
N LEU A 155 -13.43 -0.62 -2.55
CA LEU A 155 -14.78 -0.09 -2.41
C LEU A 155 -15.84 -1.13 -2.77
N ALA A 156 -15.62 -1.89 -3.85
CA ALA A 156 -16.48 -3.00 -4.24
C ALA A 156 -16.46 -4.11 -3.20
N LEU A 157 -15.27 -4.56 -2.81
CA LEU A 157 -15.06 -5.63 -1.82
C LEU A 157 -15.75 -5.32 -0.50
N TYR A 158 -15.71 -4.07 -0.03
CA TYR A 158 -16.43 -3.70 1.21
C TYR A 158 -17.91 -4.05 1.14
N ASN A 159 -18.56 -3.81 0.01
CA ASN A 159 -19.99 -4.12 -0.14
C ASN A 159 -20.26 -5.63 -0.14
N GLU A 160 -19.36 -6.43 -0.68
CA GLU A 160 -19.48 -7.89 -0.72
C GLU A 160 -19.33 -8.52 0.67
N VAL A 161 -18.35 -8.03 1.48
CA VAL A 161 -17.96 -8.70 2.73
C VAL A 161 -18.54 -8.08 4.00
N LYS A 162 -19.19 -6.91 3.93
CA LYS A 162 -19.73 -6.21 5.12
C LYS A 162 -20.73 -7.05 5.93
N LYS A 163 -21.48 -7.95 5.27
CA LYS A 163 -22.42 -8.86 5.92
C LYS A 163 -21.72 -9.90 6.82
N PHE A 164 -20.44 -10.18 6.61
CA PHE A 164 -19.62 -11.07 7.42
C PHE A 164 -18.91 -10.35 8.57
N GLY A 165 -19.24 -9.10 8.86
CA GLY A 165 -18.54 -8.31 9.89
C GLY A 165 -17.17 -7.79 9.45
N ILE A 166 -16.75 -8.04 8.20
CA ILE A 166 -15.46 -7.60 7.67
C ILE A 166 -15.55 -6.16 7.20
N LYS A 167 -14.59 -5.33 7.60
CA LYS A 167 -14.45 -3.93 7.18
C LYS A 167 -13.26 -3.80 6.24
N VAL A 168 -13.42 -3.07 5.15
CA VAL A 168 -12.34 -2.79 4.19
C VAL A 168 -12.06 -1.29 4.21
N SER A 169 -10.78 -0.93 4.24
CA SER A 169 -10.33 0.47 4.20
C SER A 169 -9.11 0.61 3.31
N CYS A 170 -9.07 1.64 2.47
CA CYS A 170 -7.87 2.10 1.80
C CYS A 170 -7.21 3.24 2.58
N ILE A 171 -5.90 3.19 2.74
CA ILE A 171 -5.10 4.30 3.26
C ILE A 171 -4.31 4.88 2.10
N ARG A 172 -4.39 6.19 1.92
CA ARG A 172 -3.63 6.98 0.93
C ARG A 172 -2.50 7.73 1.63
N PRO A 173 -1.28 7.21 1.72
CA PRO A 173 -0.13 8.02 2.06
C PRO A 173 0.13 9.05 0.96
N GLY A 174 0.56 10.26 1.36
CA GLY A 174 1.31 11.15 0.49
C GLY A 174 2.80 10.86 0.62
N ASP A 175 3.64 11.85 0.29
CA ASP A 175 5.09 11.70 0.36
C ASP A 175 5.52 11.26 1.74
N THR A 176 6.22 10.15 1.77
CA THR A 176 6.65 9.49 2.99
C THR A 176 8.12 9.09 2.85
N LYS A 177 8.96 9.60 3.75
CA LYS A 177 10.41 9.34 3.74
C LYS A 177 10.70 7.88 4.10
N THR A 178 10.97 7.07 3.07
CA THR A 178 11.28 5.63 3.20
C THR A 178 12.31 5.21 2.15
N GLY A 179 12.76 3.98 2.20
CA GLY A 179 13.58 3.37 1.15
C GLY A 179 12.84 3.08 -0.17
N PHE A 180 11.55 3.43 -0.28
CA PHE A 180 10.76 3.23 -1.50
C PHE A 180 11.32 4.02 -2.68
N THR A 181 11.77 5.25 -2.44
CA THR A 181 12.37 6.13 -3.44
C THR A 181 13.59 5.50 -4.09
N SER A 182 14.52 4.98 -3.28
CA SER A 182 15.76 4.34 -3.77
C SER A 182 15.51 2.97 -4.40
N ALA A 183 14.44 2.30 -4.02
CA ALA A 183 14.04 0.99 -4.57
C ALA A 183 13.17 1.10 -5.83
N ARG A 184 12.81 2.32 -6.27
CA ARG A 184 12.04 2.54 -7.50
C ARG A 184 12.80 2.07 -8.72
N VAL A 185 12.16 1.27 -9.56
CA VAL A 185 12.69 0.89 -10.87
C VAL A 185 12.56 2.09 -11.80
N LYS A 186 13.69 2.55 -12.35
CA LYS A 186 13.73 3.63 -13.34
C LYS A 186 13.95 3.03 -14.72
N ASN A 187 13.14 3.44 -15.68
CA ASN A 187 13.41 3.10 -17.08
C ASN A 187 14.63 3.89 -17.58
N GLU A 188 15.41 3.28 -18.45
CA GLU A 188 16.54 3.95 -19.07
C GLU A 188 16.05 5.13 -19.94
N ILE A 189 16.73 6.27 -19.84
CA ILE A 189 16.48 7.43 -20.70
C ILE A 189 17.31 7.19 -21.96
N GLN A 190 16.65 7.13 -23.11
CA GLN A 190 17.34 6.97 -24.40
C GLN A 190 17.98 8.29 -24.82
N ALA A 191 19.10 8.22 -25.54
CA ALA A 191 19.90 9.39 -25.89
C ALA A 191 19.16 10.38 -26.81
N ASP A 192 18.22 9.90 -27.61
CA ASP A 192 17.36 10.66 -28.53
C ASP A 192 15.90 10.75 -28.06
N ASP A 193 15.71 10.75 -26.74
CA ASP A 193 14.39 10.80 -26.10
C ASP A 193 13.67 12.11 -26.45
N ASN A 194 12.52 12.01 -27.10
CA ASN A 194 11.64 13.13 -27.45
C ASN A 194 11.13 13.93 -26.24
N TYR A 195 11.22 13.36 -25.03
CA TYR A 195 10.87 14.03 -23.78
C TYR A 195 11.97 14.96 -23.26
N GLY A 196 13.19 14.86 -23.79
CA GLY A 196 14.34 15.64 -23.36
C GLY A 196 14.59 15.46 -21.84
N GLN A 197 14.78 16.56 -21.14
CA GLN A 197 15.05 16.52 -19.69
C GLN A 197 13.79 16.36 -18.82
N LYS A 198 12.58 16.32 -19.39
CA LYS A 198 11.33 16.29 -18.61
C LYS A 198 11.23 15.06 -17.72
N ILE A 199 11.62 13.87 -18.21
CA ILE A 199 11.62 12.64 -17.40
C ILE A 199 12.52 12.82 -16.18
N ALA A 200 13.77 13.19 -16.39
CA ALA A 200 14.74 13.39 -15.31
C ALA A 200 14.28 14.44 -14.29
N THR A 201 13.74 15.56 -14.76
CA THR A 201 13.23 16.63 -13.91
C THR A 201 12.05 16.19 -13.07
N SER A 202 11.04 15.55 -13.69
CA SER A 202 9.85 15.05 -12.99
C SER A 202 10.21 13.97 -11.96
N VAL A 203 11.02 12.98 -12.34
CA VAL A 203 11.45 11.91 -11.42
C VAL A 203 12.28 12.48 -10.27
N SER A 204 13.24 13.38 -10.55
CA SER A 204 14.05 14.04 -9.52
C SER A 204 13.18 14.84 -8.54
N LYS A 205 12.14 15.52 -9.04
CA LYS A 205 11.21 16.27 -8.20
C LYS A 205 10.42 15.32 -7.30
N MET A 206 9.85 14.24 -7.85
CA MET A 206 9.14 13.23 -7.06
C MET A 206 10.03 12.68 -5.93
N GLU A 207 11.29 12.35 -6.25
CA GLU A 207 12.25 11.83 -5.26
C GLU A 207 12.55 12.83 -4.16
N LYS A 208 12.75 14.10 -4.51
CA LYS A 208 12.95 15.18 -3.54
C LYS A 208 11.74 15.38 -2.63
N ASP A 209 10.54 15.32 -3.18
CA ASP A 209 9.30 15.47 -2.42
C ASP A 209 9.11 14.28 -1.45
N GLU A 210 9.35 13.05 -1.90
CA GLU A 210 9.32 11.85 -1.05
C GLU A 210 10.37 11.90 0.07
N GLN A 211 11.61 12.33 -0.22
CA GLN A 211 12.68 12.46 0.79
C GLN A 211 12.37 13.54 1.84
N LYS A 212 11.64 14.59 1.46
CA LYS A 212 11.12 15.63 2.36
C LYS A 212 9.80 15.22 3.02
N GLY A 213 9.24 14.08 2.61
CA GLY A 213 7.99 13.56 3.10
C GLY A 213 7.98 13.29 4.60
N LYS A 214 6.79 13.03 5.14
CA LYS A 214 6.62 12.72 6.56
C LYS A 214 7.25 11.37 6.91
N PRO A 215 7.67 11.18 8.18
CA PRO A 215 8.18 9.88 8.61
C PRO A 215 7.07 8.81 8.55
N PRO A 216 7.42 7.52 8.29
CA PRO A 216 6.45 6.44 8.09
C PRO A 216 5.55 6.18 9.31
N VAL A 217 5.99 6.52 10.52
CA VAL A 217 5.16 6.46 11.73
C VAL A 217 3.87 7.27 11.61
N THR A 218 3.84 8.30 10.78
CA THR A 218 2.62 9.08 10.51
C THR A 218 1.54 8.21 9.86
N VAL A 219 1.93 7.32 8.94
CA VAL A 219 1.04 6.34 8.31
C VAL A 219 0.62 5.28 9.32
N SER A 220 1.56 4.75 10.11
CA SER A 220 1.31 3.74 11.15
C SER A 220 0.27 4.22 12.18
N LYS A 221 0.33 5.49 12.58
CA LYS A 221 -0.67 6.10 13.47
C LYS A 221 -2.08 6.15 12.84
N VAL A 222 -2.15 6.35 11.52
CA VAL A 222 -3.45 6.34 10.80
C VAL A 222 -3.97 4.91 10.68
N VAL A 223 -3.13 3.93 10.32
CA VAL A 223 -3.46 2.50 10.33
C VAL A 223 -4.04 2.09 11.67
N TYR A 224 -3.35 2.41 12.77
CA TYR A 224 -3.81 2.11 14.12
C TYR A 224 -5.17 2.74 14.46
N LYS A 225 -5.40 4.00 14.05
CA LYS A 225 -6.70 4.66 14.23
C LYS A 225 -7.81 3.95 13.44
N VAL A 226 -7.53 3.47 12.22
CA VAL A 226 -8.46 2.69 11.39
C VAL A 226 -8.76 1.35 12.07
N ILE A 227 -7.74 0.66 12.59
CA ILE A 227 -7.92 -0.61 13.34
C ILE A 227 -8.84 -0.41 14.54
N LYS A 228 -8.71 0.66 15.31
CA LYS A 228 -9.51 0.91 16.52
C LYS A 228 -10.96 1.30 16.25
N ARG A 229 -11.29 1.81 15.06
CA ARG A 229 -12.66 2.28 14.78
C ARG A 229 -13.62 1.13 14.54
N LYS A 230 -14.80 1.17 15.16
CA LYS A 230 -15.91 0.25 14.84
C LYS A 230 -16.41 0.42 13.40
N ARG A 231 -16.45 1.67 12.92
CA ARG A 231 -16.82 2.04 11.54
C ARG A 231 -15.68 2.85 10.92
N PRO A 232 -14.65 2.20 10.39
CA PRO A 232 -13.55 2.92 9.76
C PRO A 232 -14.00 3.56 8.43
N PRO A 233 -13.36 4.66 8.01
CA PRO A 233 -13.61 5.23 6.69
C PRO A 233 -13.17 4.26 5.60
N LEU A 234 -13.88 4.24 4.47
CA LEU A 234 -13.53 3.41 3.30
C LEU A 234 -12.20 3.86 2.69
N VAL A 235 -11.97 5.17 2.66
CA VAL A 235 -10.70 5.76 2.20
C VAL A 235 -10.22 6.79 3.21
N CYS A 236 -8.94 6.73 3.56
CA CYS A 236 -8.31 7.61 4.53
C CYS A 236 -6.99 8.18 4.00
N THR A 237 -6.97 9.45 3.65
CA THR A 237 -5.75 10.15 3.22
C THR A 237 -4.92 10.58 4.43
N VAL A 238 -3.60 10.36 4.39
CA VAL A 238 -2.65 10.72 5.44
C VAL A 238 -2.15 12.14 5.25
N GLY A 239 -2.28 12.97 6.28
CA GLY A 239 -1.84 14.36 6.26
C GLY A 239 -2.94 15.33 5.81
N PHE A 240 -3.00 16.49 6.48
CA PHE A 240 -4.06 17.48 6.25
C PHE A 240 -3.99 18.07 4.84
N GLY A 241 -2.80 18.49 4.37
CA GLY A 241 -2.62 19.07 3.03
C GLY A 241 -3.06 18.11 1.92
N TYR A 242 -2.69 16.81 2.03
CA TYR A 242 -3.13 15.81 1.05
C TYR A 242 -4.64 15.51 1.10
N LYS A 243 -5.27 15.65 2.27
CA LYS A 243 -6.75 15.56 2.36
C LYS A 243 -7.41 16.69 1.58
N CYS A 244 -6.94 17.92 1.79
CA CYS A 244 -7.44 19.08 1.05
C CYS A 244 -7.20 18.91 -0.46
N LEU A 245 -6.00 18.48 -0.87
CA LEU A 245 -5.68 18.19 -2.27
C LEU A 245 -6.64 17.17 -2.88
N CYS A 246 -6.86 16.04 -2.21
CA CYS A 246 -7.78 15.00 -2.70
C CYS A 246 -9.23 15.48 -2.81
N VAL A 247 -9.66 16.40 -1.94
CA VAL A 247 -11.00 17.03 -2.04
C VAL A 247 -11.05 17.97 -3.25
N LEU A 248 -10.04 18.82 -3.42
CA LEU A 248 -9.96 19.74 -4.56
C LEU A 248 -9.96 18.99 -5.90
N ILE A 249 -9.16 17.92 -6.03
CA ILE A 249 -9.13 17.09 -7.24
C ILE A 249 -10.52 16.55 -7.61
N LYS A 250 -11.36 16.23 -6.62
CA LYS A 250 -12.73 15.73 -6.85
C LYS A 250 -13.71 16.82 -7.27
N LEU A 251 -13.48 18.07 -6.87
CA LEU A 251 -14.38 19.19 -7.12
C LEU A 251 -14.04 19.95 -8.41
N LEU A 252 -12.79 19.89 -8.84
CA LEU A 252 -12.29 20.65 -10.00
C LEU A 252 -12.43 19.85 -11.29
N PRO A 253 -12.61 20.51 -12.45
CA PRO A 253 -12.62 19.84 -13.74
C PRO A 253 -11.31 19.12 -14.01
N THR A 254 -11.38 17.87 -14.51
CA THR A 254 -10.21 17.01 -14.74
C THR A 254 -9.14 17.67 -15.60
N ARG A 255 -9.51 18.43 -16.64
CA ARG A 255 -8.55 19.15 -17.49
C ARG A 255 -7.75 20.18 -16.68
N PHE A 256 -8.40 20.92 -15.79
CA PHE A 256 -7.74 21.90 -14.94
C PHE A 256 -6.76 21.22 -13.96
N VAL A 257 -7.20 20.15 -13.32
CA VAL A 257 -6.34 19.36 -12.41
C VAL A 257 -5.10 18.84 -13.13
N ASN A 258 -5.27 18.20 -14.31
CA ASN A 258 -4.16 17.69 -15.09
C ASN A 258 -3.21 18.80 -15.59
N TRP A 259 -3.76 19.95 -15.96
CA TRP A 259 -2.94 21.12 -16.32
C TRP A 259 -2.08 21.59 -15.14
N VAL A 260 -2.66 21.73 -13.94
CA VAL A 260 -1.88 22.06 -12.72
C VAL A 260 -0.81 21.03 -12.42
N ILE A 261 -1.13 19.73 -12.50
CA ILE A 261 -0.15 18.66 -12.28
C ILE A 261 0.99 18.74 -13.30
N SER A 262 0.70 19.00 -14.57
CA SER A 262 1.72 19.13 -15.63
C SER A 262 2.64 20.33 -15.47
N LEU A 263 2.22 21.37 -14.73
CA LEU A 263 3.07 22.51 -14.37
C LEU A 263 3.96 22.18 -13.16
N LEU A 264 3.53 21.25 -12.32
CA LEU A 264 4.28 20.85 -11.13
C LEU A 264 5.33 19.78 -11.42
N TYR A 265 5.15 18.98 -12.45
CA TYR A 265 5.98 17.82 -12.83
C TYR A 265 6.31 17.84 -14.33
#